data_a4eeba01b563f2cbe65b634fcfe02096
#
_entry.id   a4eeba01b563f2cbe65b634fcfe02096
#
_cell.length_a   1.000
_cell.length_b   1.000
_cell.length_c   1.000
_cell.angle_alpha   90.00
_cell.angle_beta   90.00
_cell.angle_gamma   90.00
#
_symmetry.space_group_name_H-M   'P 1'
#
loop_
_entity.id
_entity.type
_entity.pdbx_description
1 polymer ?
#
loop_
_entity_poly.entity_id
_entity_poly.type
_entity_poly.pdbx_seq_one_letter_code
_entity_poly.pdbx_strand_id
1 'polypeptide(L)'
;MTPFKRTGFIRFLDLIVAFHFASAMRTRLSATRRPIFTEVHIRSHPASIVQYSSPITFIGSCFSENISSMLSSRKFNVMSNPTGIVFNPISISNTITRCINKHEFSIQKDLFRDHLHGDVFHSWHHSREYSGVNEAKVVERMNSDLLKGHEYLRTSSSIFVTLGTSFAYKLLARDNKEQIVVSNCHKQPASQFEKFTMSSACAVKALAESFERLKEINPKCEIVITVSPIRHTREGIPENSLSKALLITVAHQLSTQLNYVSYFPSYEIMMDELRDYRYYASDLIHPSSAAQEYIFERFCQSYMNPKDVTIMKKIESINKDMNHRPIVTDCKAYRIHLENCVIKLKKLQEEMEPYAVNFCEEIDECEKKLSKLFA
;
A
#
# COMPACT_ATOMS: atom_id res chain seq x y z
N MET A 1 67.15 -30.13 -41.08
CA MET A 1 66.29 -29.78 -39.89
C MET A 1 65.69 -28.43 -40.14
N THR A 2 64.46 -28.43 -40.58
CA THR A 2 63.66 -27.20 -40.94
C THR A 2 62.81 -26.80 -39.77
N PRO A 3 62.60 -25.48 -39.43
CA PRO A 3 61.81 -25.04 -38.34
C PRO A 3 60.35 -24.97 -38.72
N PHE A 4 59.50 -25.48 -37.82
CA PHE A 4 58.08 -25.59 -37.89
C PHE A 4 57.40 -24.19 -37.80
N LYS A 5 56.53 -23.87 -38.75
CA LYS A 5 55.80 -22.61 -38.81
C LYS A 5 54.67 -22.60 -37.76
N ARG A 6 54.82 -21.78 -36.74
CA ARG A 6 53.77 -21.39 -35.75
C ARG A 6 53.07 -20.08 -36.19
N THR A 7 52.33 -20.07 -37.24
CA THR A 7 51.68 -18.80 -37.70
C THR A 7 50.19 -18.90 -38.05
N GLY A 8 49.56 -20.07 -37.85
CA GLY A 8 48.15 -20.23 -38.22
C GLY A 8 47.14 -20.09 -37.06
N PHE A 9 47.56 -20.37 -35.82
CA PHE A 9 46.65 -20.47 -34.69
C PHE A 9 46.36 -19.12 -34.00
N ILE A 10 47.30 -18.19 -34.04
CA ILE A 10 47.17 -16.84 -33.44
C ILE A 10 46.20 -15.95 -34.24
N ARG A 11 46.16 -16.07 -35.56
CA ARG A 11 45.24 -15.30 -36.43
C ARG A 11 43.78 -15.72 -36.30
N PHE A 12 43.50 -16.96 -35.91
CA PHE A 12 42.10 -17.43 -35.76
C PHE A 12 41.51 -16.98 -34.42
N LEU A 13 42.31 -16.94 -33.35
CA LEU A 13 41.87 -16.40 -32.06
C LEU A 13 41.65 -14.87 -32.09
N ASP A 14 42.55 -14.15 -32.78
CA ASP A 14 42.42 -12.70 -32.97
C ASP A 14 41.18 -12.33 -33.80
N LEU A 15 40.78 -13.13 -34.80
CA LEU A 15 39.53 -12.92 -35.55
C LEU A 15 38.30 -13.22 -34.71
N ILE A 16 38.30 -14.24 -33.87
CA ILE A 16 37.16 -14.57 -32.98
C ILE A 16 36.99 -13.50 -31.91
N VAL A 17 38.07 -13.02 -31.32
CA VAL A 17 38.03 -11.92 -30.34
C VAL A 17 37.60 -10.62 -30.99
N ALA A 18 38.08 -10.31 -32.20
CA ALA A 18 37.67 -9.13 -32.95
C ALA A 18 36.18 -9.20 -33.38
N PHE A 19 35.66 -10.40 -33.74
CA PHE A 19 34.27 -10.60 -34.09
C PHE A 19 33.34 -10.48 -32.88
N HIS A 20 33.74 -11.00 -31.70
CA HIS A 20 33.02 -10.84 -30.45
C HIS A 20 33.04 -9.38 -29.95
N PHE A 21 34.20 -8.69 -30.07
CA PHE A 21 34.28 -7.26 -29.77
C PHE A 21 33.45 -6.38 -30.74
N ALA A 22 33.49 -6.69 -32.04
CA ALA A 22 32.68 -5.98 -33.03
C ALA A 22 31.19 -6.28 -32.90
N SER A 23 30.78 -7.50 -32.50
CA SER A 23 29.39 -7.85 -32.19
C SER A 23 28.93 -7.18 -30.91
N ALA A 24 29.76 -7.15 -29.86
CA ALA A 24 29.47 -6.43 -28.60
C ALA A 24 29.47 -4.91 -28.79
N MET A 25 30.27 -4.38 -29.73
CA MET A 25 30.25 -2.96 -30.09
C MET A 25 29.09 -2.60 -31.02
N ARG A 26 28.64 -3.49 -31.92
CA ARG A 26 27.43 -3.26 -32.76
C ARG A 26 26.14 -3.33 -31.93
N THR A 27 26.07 -4.16 -30.89
CA THR A 27 24.96 -4.13 -29.92
C THR A 27 24.99 -2.88 -29.03
N ARG A 28 26.15 -2.20 -28.89
CA ARG A 28 26.23 -0.89 -28.20
C ARG A 28 25.98 0.32 -29.10
N LEU A 29 25.90 0.15 -30.43
CA LEU A 29 25.72 1.24 -31.40
C LEU A 29 24.33 1.27 -32.06
N SER A 30 23.39 0.43 -31.65
CA SER A 30 21.98 0.81 -31.76
C SER A 30 21.79 1.93 -30.72
N ALA A 31 21.89 3.16 -31.21
CA ALA A 31 21.65 4.37 -30.43
C ALA A 31 20.20 4.41 -29.94
N THR A 32 19.85 3.57 -29.00
CA THR A 32 18.78 3.89 -28.05
C THR A 32 19.27 5.14 -27.35
N ARG A 33 18.61 6.28 -27.60
CA ARG A 33 18.78 7.49 -26.79
C ARG A 33 18.88 7.03 -25.35
N ARG A 34 19.98 7.42 -24.66
CA ARG A 34 20.10 7.13 -23.22
C ARG A 34 18.80 7.55 -22.59
N PRO A 35 18.10 6.70 -21.87
CA PRO A 35 16.84 7.10 -21.24
C PRO A 35 17.16 8.32 -20.38
N ILE A 36 16.44 9.42 -20.62
CA ILE A 36 16.54 10.64 -19.79
C ILE A 36 16.00 10.38 -18.39
N PHE A 37 15.33 9.24 -18.23
CA PHE A 37 14.56 8.84 -17.06
C PHE A 37 14.91 7.40 -16.69
N THR A 38 15.17 7.15 -15.42
CA THR A 38 15.38 5.80 -14.88
C THR A 38 14.02 5.20 -14.55
N GLU A 39 13.72 4.04 -15.11
CA GLU A 39 12.50 3.32 -14.80
C GLU A 39 12.81 2.11 -13.92
N VAL A 40 12.11 2.00 -12.78
CA VAL A 40 12.19 0.86 -11.87
C VAL A 40 11.46 -0.32 -12.49
N HIS A 41 12.16 -1.41 -12.70
CA HIS A 41 11.54 -2.61 -13.23
C HIS A 41 10.64 -3.28 -12.20
N ILE A 42 9.33 -3.32 -12.48
CA ILE A 42 8.36 -4.03 -11.66
C ILE A 42 8.03 -5.35 -12.36
N ARG A 43 8.20 -6.46 -11.66
CA ARG A 43 7.71 -7.74 -12.18
C ARG A 43 6.19 -7.68 -12.19
N SER A 44 5.59 -7.69 -13.39
CA SER A 44 4.15 -7.84 -13.51
C SER A 44 3.71 -9.17 -12.88
N HIS A 45 2.65 -9.14 -12.08
CA HIS A 45 2.09 -10.37 -11.55
C HIS A 45 1.45 -11.17 -12.69
N PRO A 46 1.69 -12.47 -12.81
CA PRO A 46 1.18 -13.29 -13.92
C PRO A 46 -0.35 -13.34 -13.97
N ALA A 47 -1.02 -13.15 -12.84
CA ALA A 47 -2.47 -12.99 -12.76
C ALA A 47 -2.80 -11.57 -12.28
N SER A 48 -3.87 -10.98 -12.83
CA SER A 48 -4.41 -9.73 -12.28
C SER A 48 -5.05 -10.02 -10.93
N ILE A 49 -4.44 -9.52 -9.86
CA ILE A 49 -4.85 -9.79 -8.48
C ILE A 49 -5.68 -8.66 -7.87
N VAL A 50 -5.77 -7.52 -8.55
CA VAL A 50 -6.60 -6.38 -8.20
C VAL A 50 -7.74 -6.29 -9.21
N GLN A 51 -8.96 -6.64 -8.78
CA GLN A 51 -10.13 -6.78 -9.64
C GLN A 51 -11.39 -6.28 -8.90
N TYR A 52 -12.39 -5.81 -9.66
CA TYR A 52 -13.69 -5.44 -9.08
C TYR A 52 -14.45 -6.64 -8.47
N SER A 53 -14.20 -7.84 -8.95
CA SER A 53 -14.87 -9.07 -8.52
C SER A 53 -14.42 -9.61 -7.17
N SER A 54 -13.38 -9.06 -6.56
CA SER A 54 -12.75 -9.65 -5.37
C SER A 54 -12.38 -8.59 -4.35
N PRO A 55 -12.57 -8.87 -3.05
CA PRO A 55 -12.09 -8.01 -1.98
C PRO A 55 -10.56 -7.90 -1.99
N ILE A 56 -10.05 -6.78 -1.51
CA ILE A 56 -8.63 -6.44 -1.42
C ILE A 56 -8.35 -5.91 -0.02
N THR A 57 -7.30 -6.38 0.62
CA THR A 57 -6.92 -5.91 1.96
C THR A 57 -5.58 -5.16 1.92
N PHE A 58 -5.52 -4.01 2.61
CA PHE A 58 -4.31 -3.24 2.82
C PHE A 58 -4.00 -3.16 4.32
N ILE A 59 -2.75 -3.45 4.69
CA ILE A 59 -2.28 -3.37 6.09
C ILE A 59 -0.92 -2.67 6.11
N GLY A 60 -0.76 -1.68 6.96
CA GLY A 60 0.54 -1.03 7.17
C GLY A 60 0.48 0.47 7.37
N SER A 61 1.43 1.18 6.77
CA SER A 61 1.60 2.62 6.94
C SER A 61 0.51 3.45 6.25
N CYS A 62 0.52 4.77 6.47
CA CYS A 62 -0.38 5.70 5.79
C CYS A 62 -0.29 5.65 4.25
N PHE A 63 0.80 5.11 3.68
CA PHE A 63 0.85 4.82 2.25
C PHE A 63 -0.17 3.74 1.83
N SER A 64 -0.39 2.71 2.67
CA SER A 64 -1.48 1.73 2.46
C SER A 64 -2.84 2.42 2.38
N GLU A 65 -3.11 3.37 3.28
CA GLU A 65 -4.37 4.12 3.26
C GLU A 65 -4.52 4.98 2.00
N ASN A 66 -3.44 5.60 1.54
CA ASN A 66 -3.49 6.40 0.32
C ASN A 66 -3.88 5.53 -0.89
N ILE A 67 -3.20 4.40 -1.11
CA ILE A 67 -3.51 3.50 -2.24
C ILE A 67 -4.92 2.90 -2.10
N SER A 68 -5.28 2.44 -0.89
CA SER A 68 -6.61 1.88 -0.64
C SER A 68 -7.74 2.90 -0.83
N SER A 69 -7.53 4.16 -0.41
CA SER A 69 -8.47 5.25 -0.62
C SER A 69 -8.65 5.58 -2.11
N MET A 70 -7.54 5.57 -2.88
CA MET A 70 -7.59 5.76 -4.33
C MET A 70 -8.38 4.64 -5.03
N LEU A 71 -8.25 3.40 -4.59
CA LEU A 71 -9.06 2.27 -5.08
C LEU A 71 -10.53 2.38 -4.64
N SER A 72 -10.78 2.69 -3.38
CA SER A 72 -12.13 2.83 -2.82
C SER A 72 -12.92 3.94 -3.51
N SER A 73 -12.28 5.10 -3.78
CA SER A 73 -12.90 6.19 -4.56
C SER A 73 -13.25 5.81 -6.00
N ARG A 74 -12.66 4.72 -6.48
CA ARG A 74 -12.92 4.10 -7.78
C ARG A 74 -13.79 2.83 -7.67
N LYS A 75 -14.47 2.67 -6.53
CA LYS A 75 -15.47 1.62 -6.26
C LYS A 75 -14.90 0.18 -6.18
N PHE A 76 -13.59 0.00 -5.95
CA PHE A 76 -13.07 -1.30 -5.58
C PHE A 76 -13.50 -1.69 -4.15
N ASN A 77 -13.72 -2.98 -3.92
CA ASN A 77 -14.03 -3.52 -2.60
C ASN A 77 -12.76 -3.65 -1.75
N VAL A 78 -12.49 -2.65 -0.91
CA VAL A 78 -11.22 -2.52 -0.19
C VAL A 78 -11.43 -2.44 1.31
N MET A 79 -10.63 -3.19 2.08
CA MET A 79 -10.43 -3.02 3.51
C MET A 79 -9.04 -2.44 3.76
N SER A 80 -8.95 -1.39 4.57
CA SER A 80 -7.68 -0.80 4.99
C SER A 80 -7.54 -0.82 6.50
N ASN A 81 -6.38 -1.27 6.98
CA ASN A 81 -5.93 -1.13 8.36
C ASN A 81 -6.98 -1.44 9.45
N PRO A 82 -7.39 -2.69 9.65
CA PRO A 82 -8.47 -3.05 10.59
C PRO A 82 -8.18 -2.73 12.06
N THR A 83 -6.94 -2.38 12.41
CA THR A 83 -6.55 -1.87 13.74
C THR A 83 -6.03 -0.43 13.67
N GLY A 84 -6.27 0.25 12.53
CA GLY A 84 -5.65 1.51 12.19
C GLY A 84 -4.22 1.36 11.66
N ILE A 85 -3.58 2.49 11.35
CA ILE A 85 -2.25 2.53 10.77
C ILE A 85 -1.22 1.85 11.70
N VAL A 86 -0.45 0.92 11.14
CA VAL A 86 0.67 0.26 11.78
C VAL A 86 1.93 0.39 10.91
N PHE A 87 3.11 0.53 11.52
CA PHE A 87 4.31 0.90 10.78
C PHE A 87 5.38 -0.18 10.74
N ASN A 88 5.53 -0.96 11.80
CA ASN A 88 6.61 -1.91 11.94
C ASN A 88 6.15 -3.36 11.70
N PRO A 89 7.05 -4.25 11.25
CA PRO A 89 6.73 -5.64 10.93
C PRO A 89 6.04 -6.42 12.04
N ILE A 90 6.42 -6.22 13.32
CA ILE A 90 5.81 -6.93 14.45
C ILE A 90 4.36 -6.47 14.67
N SER A 91 4.08 -5.16 14.63
CA SER A 91 2.71 -4.65 14.78
C SER A 91 1.81 -5.09 13.62
N ILE A 92 2.36 -5.17 12.39
CA ILE A 92 1.65 -5.70 11.21
C ILE A 92 1.32 -7.18 11.43
N SER A 93 2.31 -7.99 11.81
CA SER A 93 2.12 -9.42 12.13
C SER A 93 1.08 -9.63 13.23
N ASN A 94 1.12 -8.82 14.30
CA ASN A 94 0.16 -8.86 15.38
C ASN A 94 -1.27 -8.54 14.88
N THR A 95 -1.43 -7.53 14.03
CA THR A 95 -2.72 -7.20 13.42
C THR A 95 -3.28 -8.38 12.62
N ILE A 96 -2.48 -8.96 11.72
CA ILE A 96 -2.88 -10.13 10.92
C ILE A 96 -3.28 -11.30 11.84
N THR A 97 -2.44 -11.64 12.81
CA THR A 97 -2.67 -12.76 13.73
C THR A 97 -3.92 -12.57 14.58
N ARG A 98 -4.19 -11.35 15.07
CA ARG A 98 -5.40 -11.04 15.85
C ARG A 98 -6.66 -11.17 14.99
N CYS A 99 -6.64 -10.67 13.77
CA CYS A 99 -7.75 -10.84 12.84
C CYS A 99 -7.99 -12.31 12.51
N ILE A 100 -6.95 -13.11 12.24
CA ILE A 100 -7.07 -14.55 11.98
C ILE A 100 -7.74 -15.26 13.17
N ASN A 101 -7.28 -14.98 14.38
CA ASN A 101 -7.75 -15.66 15.58
C ASN A 101 -9.10 -15.14 16.10
N LYS A 102 -9.64 -14.04 15.56
CA LYS A 102 -10.79 -13.31 16.12
C LYS A 102 -10.60 -13.00 17.60
N HIS A 103 -9.38 -12.58 17.97
CA HIS A 103 -9.03 -12.31 19.35
C HIS A 103 -9.71 -11.03 19.84
N GLU A 104 -10.87 -11.16 20.44
CA GLU A 104 -11.68 -10.03 20.92
C GLU A 104 -10.94 -9.19 21.96
N PHE A 105 -11.13 -7.89 21.85
CA PHE A 105 -10.62 -6.89 22.79
C PHE A 105 -11.61 -6.68 23.93
N SER A 106 -11.07 -6.41 25.12
CA SER A 106 -11.85 -6.11 26.31
C SER A 106 -11.36 -4.86 27.02
N ILE A 107 -12.27 -4.18 27.73
CA ILE A 107 -11.96 -2.95 28.46
C ILE A 107 -10.81 -3.18 29.45
N GLN A 108 -10.85 -4.26 30.22
CA GLN A 108 -9.93 -4.52 31.32
C GLN A 108 -8.51 -4.91 30.87
N LYS A 109 -8.40 -5.56 29.70
CA LYS A 109 -7.11 -6.11 29.24
C LYS A 109 -6.42 -5.22 28.20
N ASP A 110 -7.22 -4.59 27.33
CA ASP A 110 -6.71 -4.00 26.10
C ASP A 110 -6.78 -2.48 26.07
N LEU A 111 -7.50 -1.85 27.03
CA LEU A 111 -7.56 -0.39 27.15
C LEU A 111 -6.73 0.12 28.33
N PHE A 112 -6.21 1.33 28.15
CA PHE A 112 -5.69 2.15 29.23
C PHE A 112 -6.29 3.57 29.15
N ARG A 113 -6.44 4.22 30.28
CA ARG A 113 -6.96 5.58 30.38
C ARG A 113 -5.82 6.58 30.41
N ASP A 114 -5.86 7.56 29.55
CA ASP A 114 -4.90 8.67 29.50
C ASP A 114 -5.45 9.88 30.25
N HIS A 115 -5.01 10.03 31.51
CA HIS A 115 -5.39 11.16 32.35
C HIS A 115 -4.66 12.46 31.99
N LEU A 116 -3.53 12.37 31.26
CA LEU A 116 -2.73 13.55 30.91
C LEU A 116 -3.35 14.33 29.73
N HIS A 117 -4.11 13.64 28.86
CA HIS A 117 -4.65 14.21 27.62
C HIS A 117 -6.19 14.13 27.54
N GLY A 118 -6.89 14.35 28.66
CA GLY A 118 -8.34 14.53 28.67
C GLY A 118 -9.17 13.27 28.91
N ASP A 119 -8.66 12.35 29.71
CA ASP A 119 -9.37 11.12 30.09
C ASP A 119 -9.84 10.28 28.90
N VAL A 120 -8.98 10.12 27.92
CA VAL A 120 -9.23 9.36 26.68
C VAL A 120 -8.77 7.91 26.90
N PHE A 121 -9.55 6.96 26.42
CA PHE A 121 -9.17 5.55 26.39
C PHE A 121 -8.43 5.22 25.10
N HIS A 122 -7.32 4.49 25.23
CA HIS A 122 -6.45 4.05 24.13
C HIS A 122 -6.19 2.55 24.24
N SER A 123 -5.77 1.95 23.12
CA SER A 123 -5.23 0.59 23.07
C SER A 123 -3.81 0.59 22.51
N TRP A 124 -2.90 -0.14 23.12
CA TRP A 124 -1.53 -0.31 22.64
C TRP A 124 -1.44 -1.02 21.27
N HIS A 125 -2.51 -1.69 20.86
CA HIS A 125 -2.58 -2.47 19.62
C HIS A 125 -3.17 -1.70 18.44
N HIS A 126 -3.69 -0.48 18.69
CA HIS A 126 -4.41 0.31 17.67
C HIS A 126 -3.75 1.68 17.44
N SER A 127 -4.03 2.26 16.29
CA SER A 127 -3.71 3.67 16.03
C SER A 127 -4.62 4.59 16.86
N ARG A 128 -4.25 5.88 16.89
CA ARG A 128 -4.96 6.89 17.67
C ARG A 128 -6.41 7.12 17.24
N GLU A 129 -6.77 6.77 16.04
CA GLU A 129 -8.15 6.91 15.53
C GLU A 129 -9.17 6.02 16.26
N TYR A 130 -8.69 4.94 16.94
CA TYR A 130 -9.52 4.10 17.81
C TYR A 130 -9.66 4.64 19.23
N SER A 131 -9.10 5.81 19.52
CA SER A 131 -9.19 6.41 20.85
C SER A 131 -10.52 7.13 21.06
N GLY A 132 -11.04 7.16 22.30
CA GLY A 132 -12.28 7.85 22.61
C GLY A 132 -12.54 7.98 24.12
N VAL A 133 -13.51 8.82 24.47
CA VAL A 133 -13.89 9.08 25.87
C VAL A 133 -14.84 8.02 26.45
N ASN A 134 -15.43 7.18 25.61
CA ASN A 134 -16.33 6.11 26.02
C ASN A 134 -15.70 4.75 25.74
N GLU A 135 -15.26 4.06 26.78
CA GLU A 135 -14.55 2.79 26.70
C GLU A 135 -15.33 1.68 26.00
N ALA A 136 -16.64 1.61 26.25
CA ALA A 136 -17.51 0.60 25.64
C ALA A 136 -17.60 0.79 24.11
N LYS A 137 -17.78 2.03 23.64
CA LYS A 137 -17.78 2.35 22.20
C LYS A 137 -16.44 2.10 21.54
N VAL A 138 -15.34 2.36 22.26
CA VAL A 138 -13.99 2.07 21.74
C VAL A 138 -13.83 0.58 21.51
N VAL A 139 -14.17 -0.27 22.50
CA VAL A 139 -14.06 -1.73 22.38
C VAL A 139 -15.04 -2.29 21.34
N GLU A 140 -16.27 -1.80 21.29
CA GLU A 140 -17.25 -2.18 20.27
C GLU A 140 -16.72 -1.94 18.85
N ARG A 141 -16.16 -0.73 18.59
CA ARG A 141 -15.55 -0.41 17.29
C ARG A 141 -14.36 -1.32 16.99
N MET A 142 -13.47 -1.53 17.95
CA MET A 142 -12.29 -2.40 17.80
C MET A 142 -12.71 -3.82 17.40
N ASN A 143 -13.71 -4.39 18.08
CA ASN A 143 -14.20 -5.74 17.82
C ASN A 143 -14.97 -5.82 16.50
N SER A 144 -15.78 -4.82 16.16
CA SER A 144 -16.46 -4.74 14.86
C SER A 144 -15.45 -4.74 13.70
N ASP A 145 -14.42 -3.92 13.77
CA ASP A 145 -13.43 -3.82 12.70
C ASP A 145 -12.47 -5.02 12.67
N LEU A 146 -12.20 -5.66 13.82
CA LEU A 146 -11.50 -6.94 13.90
C LEU A 146 -12.25 -8.05 13.13
N LEU A 147 -13.57 -8.17 13.34
CA LEU A 147 -14.39 -9.17 12.63
C LEU A 147 -14.47 -8.89 11.13
N LYS A 148 -14.62 -7.62 10.73
CA LYS A 148 -14.52 -7.23 9.32
C LYS A 148 -13.14 -7.59 8.75
N GLY A 149 -12.07 -7.26 9.47
CA GLY A 149 -10.69 -7.61 9.09
C GLY A 149 -10.52 -9.12 8.90
N HIS A 150 -11.09 -9.95 9.77
CA HIS A 150 -11.09 -11.40 9.60
C HIS A 150 -11.75 -11.83 8.28
N GLU A 151 -12.97 -11.33 7.98
CA GLU A 151 -13.70 -11.70 6.77
C GLU A 151 -12.95 -11.25 5.51
N TYR A 152 -12.37 -10.06 5.52
CA TYR A 152 -11.56 -9.59 4.40
C TYR A 152 -10.28 -10.43 4.22
N LEU A 153 -9.56 -10.76 5.30
CA LEU A 153 -8.37 -11.63 5.20
C LEU A 153 -8.74 -13.01 4.63
N ARG A 154 -9.90 -13.56 5.00
CA ARG A 154 -10.39 -14.86 4.53
C ARG A 154 -10.82 -14.86 3.08
N THR A 155 -11.28 -13.74 2.54
CA THR A 155 -11.93 -13.66 1.21
C THR A 155 -11.14 -12.85 0.18
N SER A 156 -10.17 -12.04 0.59
CA SER A 156 -9.39 -11.21 -0.32
C SER A 156 -8.60 -12.03 -1.34
N SER A 157 -8.63 -11.59 -2.58
CA SER A 157 -7.76 -12.14 -3.64
C SER A 157 -6.32 -11.72 -3.45
N SER A 158 -6.09 -10.54 -2.89
CA SER A 158 -4.77 -9.98 -2.63
C SER A 158 -4.71 -9.19 -1.32
N ILE A 159 -3.57 -9.28 -0.66
CA ILE A 159 -3.29 -8.58 0.60
C ILE A 159 -2.00 -7.79 0.42
N PHE A 160 -2.11 -6.48 0.53
CA PHE A 160 -0.99 -5.55 0.39
C PHE A 160 -0.45 -5.15 1.77
N VAL A 161 0.83 -5.43 2.02
CA VAL A 161 1.50 -5.16 3.30
C VAL A 161 2.55 -4.08 3.11
N THR A 162 2.36 -2.92 3.75
CA THR A 162 3.29 -1.78 3.63
C THR A 162 4.14 -1.61 4.88
N LEU A 163 5.44 -1.90 4.77
CA LEU A 163 6.42 -1.71 5.83
C LEU A 163 6.81 -0.22 5.93
N GLY A 164 6.60 0.40 7.08
CA GLY A 164 6.89 1.82 7.32
C GLY A 164 8.28 2.05 7.88
N THR A 165 8.59 1.40 8.99
CA THR A 165 9.84 1.57 9.73
C THR A 165 10.28 0.27 10.42
N SER A 166 11.59 0.11 10.64
CA SER A 166 12.16 -0.95 11.45
C SER A 166 12.25 -0.60 12.94
N PHE A 167 11.95 0.64 13.31
CA PHE A 167 11.87 1.05 14.70
C PHE A 167 10.59 0.56 15.34
N ALA A 168 10.71 0.02 16.56
CA ALA A 168 9.57 -0.39 17.38
C ALA A 168 9.77 0.03 18.82
N TYR A 169 8.68 -0.01 19.57
CA TYR A 169 8.65 0.38 20.97
C TYR A 169 8.05 -0.76 21.78
N LYS A 170 8.76 -1.21 22.81
CA LYS A 170 8.22 -2.12 23.82
C LYS A 170 7.71 -1.32 25.00
N LEU A 171 6.53 -1.66 25.48
CA LEU A 171 6.03 -1.14 26.75
C LEU A 171 6.86 -1.77 27.87
N LEU A 172 7.46 -0.95 28.72
CA LEU A 172 8.18 -1.42 29.89
C LEU A 172 7.18 -2.00 30.91
N ALA A 173 7.37 -3.24 31.27
CA ALA A 173 6.48 -3.94 32.19
C ALA A 173 6.48 -3.26 33.57
N ARG A 174 5.29 -2.89 34.03
CA ARG A 174 5.05 -2.70 35.46
C ARG A 174 4.50 -4.03 35.99
N ASP A 175 5.10 -4.57 37.06
CA ASP A 175 4.58 -5.72 37.80
C ASP A 175 4.46 -7.04 36.99
N ASN A 176 5.57 -7.60 36.48
CA ASN A 176 5.64 -8.94 35.86
C ASN A 176 4.68 -9.20 34.69
N LYS A 177 4.15 -8.16 34.02
CA LYS A 177 3.36 -8.30 32.81
C LYS A 177 4.26 -8.56 31.60
N GLU A 178 3.75 -9.31 30.64
CA GLU A 178 4.43 -9.58 29.38
C GLU A 178 4.81 -8.28 28.65
N GLN A 179 6.04 -8.19 28.16
CA GLN A 179 6.50 -7.05 27.38
C GLN A 179 5.86 -7.09 25.98
N ILE A 180 5.05 -6.10 25.68
CA ILE A 180 4.38 -5.99 24.39
C ILE A 180 5.05 -4.95 23.48
N VAL A 181 5.15 -5.25 22.19
CA VAL A 181 5.47 -4.25 21.16
C VAL A 181 4.20 -3.49 20.83
N VAL A 182 4.23 -2.18 21.06
CA VAL A 182 3.07 -1.31 20.85
C VAL A 182 2.97 -0.85 19.39
N SER A 183 1.75 -0.75 18.89
CA SER A 183 1.48 -0.17 17.56
C SER A 183 1.55 1.37 17.59
N ASN A 184 1.18 1.97 18.73
CA ASN A 184 1.24 3.41 18.94
C ASN A 184 1.54 3.73 20.40
N CYS A 185 2.43 4.70 20.64
CA CYS A 185 2.76 5.17 21.99
C CYS A 185 1.74 6.18 22.55
N HIS A 186 0.76 6.63 21.79
CA HIS A 186 -0.32 7.58 22.16
C HIS A 186 0.17 8.84 22.86
N LYS A 187 1.38 9.33 22.52
CA LYS A 187 2.05 10.48 23.17
C LYS A 187 2.31 10.29 24.68
N GLN A 188 2.28 9.06 25.18
CA GLN A 188 2.66 8.76 26.54
C GLN A 188 4.15 9.06 26.78
N PRO A 189 4.58 9.31 28.04
CA PRO A 189 5.96 9.60 28.36
C PRO A 189 6.93 8.56 27.82
N ALA A 190 8.03 9.02 27.21
CA ALA A 190 9.03 8.16 26.59
C ALA A 190 9.65 7.14 27.59
N SER A 191 9.67 7.50 28.88
CA SER A 191 10.14 6.63 29.97
C SER A 191 9.32 5.36 30.18
N GLN A 192 8.15 5.25 29.56
CA GLN A 192 7.32 4.04 29.60
C GLN A 192 7.74 3.00 28.55
N PHE A 193 8.63 3.36 27.62
CA PHE A 193 8.95 2.52 26.48
C PHE A 193 10.46 2.30 26.35
N GLU A 194 10.81 1.11 25.90
CA GLU A 194 12.11 0.81 25.32
C GLU A 194 12.00 0.88 23.80
N LYS A 195 12.76 1.81 23.20
CA LYS A 195 12.88 1.90 21.75
C LYS A 195 13.97 0.95 21.28
N PHE A 196 13.69 0.21 20.20
CA PHE A 196 14.67 -0.67 19.58
C PHE A 196 14.52 -0.70 18.06
N THR A 197 15.59 -1.08 17.39
CA THR A 197 15.58 -1.39 15.96
C THR A 197 15.49 -2.90 15.78
N MET A 198 14.51 -3.37 15.00
CA MET A 198 14.38 -4.80 14.73
C MET A 198 15.55 -5.30 13.89
N SER A 199 15.98 -6.54 14.10
CA SER A 199 16.81 -7.25 13.12
C SER A 199 15.98 -7.75 11.94
N SER A 200 16.61 -7.91 10.77
CA SER A 200 15.92 -8.51 9.61
C SER A 200 15.39 -9.91 9.91
N ALA A 201 16.13 -10.72 10.63
CA ALA A 201 15.70 -12.06 11.03
C ALA A 201 14.45 -12.06 11.88
N CYS A 202 14.35 -11.15 12.87
CA CYS A 202 13.15 -11.01 13.70
C CYS A 202 11.93 -10.56 12.86
N ALA A 203 12.11 -9.59 11.97
CA ALA A 203 11.04 -9.08 11.12
C ALA A 203 10.55 -10.14 10.10
N VAL A 204 11.49 -10.86 9.47
CA VAL A 204 11.15 -11.96 8.54
C VAL A 204 10.40 -13.06 9.27
N LYS A 205 10.88 -13.50 10.43
CA LYS A 205 10.21 -14.54 11.22
C LYS A 205 8.77 -14.15 11.56
N ALA A 206 8.57 -12.96 12.14
CA ALA A 206 7.24 -12.50 12.56
C ALA A 206 6.25 -12.40 11.39
N LEU A 207 6.69 -11.88 10.24
CA LEU A 207 5.83 -11.76 9.06
C LEU A 207 5.59 -13.13 8.39
N ALA A 208 6.61 -13.97 8.24
CA ALA A 208 6.46 -15.30 7.65
C ALA A 208 5.45 -16.14 8.42
N GLU A 209 5.56 -16.22 9.76
CA GLU A 209 4.62 -16.94 10.61
C GLU A 209 3.17 -16.44 10.45
N SER A 210 2.98 -15.12 10.35
CA SER A 210 1.64 -14.56 10.14
C SER A 210 1.11 -14.82 8.72
N PHE A 211 1.97 -14.82 7.71
CA PHE A 211 1.58 -15.12 6.33
C PHE A 211 1.27 -16.59 6.10
N GLU A 212 2.03 -17.50 6.71
CA GLU A 212 1.73 -18.95 6.69
C GLU A 212 0.35 -19.22 7.29
N ARG A 213 0.05 -18.67 8.46
CA ARG A 213 -1.27 -18.78 9.09
C ARG A 213 -2.38 -18.14 8.26
N LEU A 214 -2.08 -17.05 7.57
CA LEU A 214 -3.02 -16.43 6.65
C LEU A 214 -3.34 -17.37 5.47
N LYS A 215 -2.35 -18.07 4.94
CA LYS A 215 -2.54 -19.07 3.88
C LYS A 215 -3.34 -20.29 4.33
N GLU A 216 -3.35 -20.62 5.62
CA GLU A 216 -4.23 -21.68 6.18
C GLU A 216 -5.71 -21.30 6.05
N ILE A 217 -6.07 -20.03 6.29
CA ILE A 217 -7.47 -19.56 6.21
C ILE A 217 -7.87 -19.06 4.83
N ASN A 218 -6.89 -18.65 4.01
CA ASN A 218 -7.09 -18.18 2.64
C ASN A 218 -5.98 -18.71 1.70
N PRO A 219 -6.05 -19.97 1.27
CA PRO A 219 -5.02 -20.59 0.43
C PRO A 219 -4.79 -19.90 -0.92
N LYS A 220 -5.78 -19.16 -1.42
CA LYS A 220 -5.74 -18.54 -2.76
C LYS A 220 -5.20 -17.11 -2.77
N CYS A 221 -5.09 -16.45 -1.60
CA CYS A 221 -4.65 -15.06 -1.58
C CYS A 221 -3.19 -14.90 -2.01
N GLU A 222 -2.92 -13.84 -2.75
CA GLU A 222 -1.57 -13.37 -3.06
C GLU A 222 -1.18 -12.26 -2.09
N ILE A 223 0.06 -12.26 -1.63
CA ILE A 223 0.57 -11.24 -0.72
C ILE A 223 1.56 -10.37 -1.49
N VAL A 224 1.33 -9.06 -1.47
CA VAL A 224 2.25 -8.07 -2.02
C VAL A 224 2.83 -7.26 -0.88
N ILE A 225 4.14 -7.37 -0.69
CA ILE A 225 4.85 -6.57 0.30
C ILE A 225 5.49 -5.36 -0.39
N THR A 226 5.48 -4.22 0.28
CA THR A 226 6.12 -2.99 -0.21
C THR A 226 6.76 -2.22 0.94
N VAL A 227 7.76 -1.41 0.64
CA VAL A 227 8.36 -0.48 1.61
C VAL A 227 7.82 0.93 1.35
N SER A 228 7.25 1.52 2.39
CA SER A 228 6.64 2.85 2.32
C SER A 228 7.63 3.90 1.79
N PRO A 229 7.24 4.73 0.79
CA PRO A 229 8.03 5.85 0.32
C PRO A 229 8.07 7.03 1.31
N ILE A 230 7.23 7.00 2.35
CA ILE A 230 7.15 8.04 3.37
C ILE A 230 8.37 7.99 4.27
N ARG A 231 8.98 9.15 4.54
CA ARG A 231 10.17 9.27 5.39
C ARG A 231 9.80 9.21 6.86
N HIS A 232 10.63 8.56 7.67
CA HIS A 232 10.57 8.60 9.13
C HIS A 232 11.74 9.45 9.67
N THR A 233 11.58 10.77 9.62
CA THR A 233 12.68 11.73 9.92
C THR A 233 12.83 12.05 11.39
N ARG A 234 11.94 11.56 12.25
CA ARG A 234 12.01 11.78 13.70
C ARG A 234 13.36 11.36 14.32
N GLU A 235 13.97 10.33 13.76
CA GLU A 235 15.24 9.77 14.23
C GLU A 235 16.45 10.29 13.47
N GLY A 236 16.22 11.06 12.43
CA GLY A 236 17.24 11.52 11.51
C GLY A 236 17.18 10.85 10.14
N ILE A 237 17.82 11.47 9.15
CA ILE A 237 17.84 10.95 7.76
C ILE A 237 18.73 9.71 7.64
N PRO A 238 19.92 9.62 8.28
CA PRO A 238 20.73 8.39 8.24
C PRO A 238 19.99 7.19 8.83
N GLU A 239 19.32 7.36 9.96
CA GLU A 239 18.54 6.33 10.64
C GLU A 239 17.33 5.89 9.81
N ASN A 240 16.66 6.84 9.13
CA ASN A 240 15.61 6.51 8.17
C ASN A 240 16.16 5.64 7.03
N SER A 241 17.33 5.99 6.48
CA SER A 241 17.95 5.24 5.38
C SER A 241 18.31 3.81 5.82
N LEU A 242 18.90 3.66 7.01
CA LEU A 242 19.19 2.36 7.60
C LEU A 242 17.93 1.53 7.82
N SER A 243 16.87 2.14 8.35
CA SER A 243 15.57 1.50 8.54
C SER A 243 14.98 1.01 7.21
N LYS A 244 15.00 1.84 6.16
CA LYS A 244 14.50 1.46 4.84
C LYS A 244 15.32 0.35 4.20
N ALA A 245 16.65 0.38 4.29
CA ALA A 245 17.53 -0.68 3.80
C ALA A 245 17.20 -2.04 4.46
N LEU A 246 16.98 -2.04 5.77
CA LEU A 246 16.56 -3.24 6.50
C LEU A 246 15.20 -3.75 5.99
N LEU A 247 14.21 -2.88 5.83
CA LEU A 247 12.87 -3.27 5.37
C LEU A 247 12.87 -3.79 3.93
N ILE A 248 13.70 -3.23 3.05
CA ILE A 248 13.93 -3.75 1.69
C ILE A 248 14.51 -5.16 1.75
N THR A 249 15.53 -5.38 2.60
CA THR A 249 16.11 -6.71 2.81
C THR A 249 15.05 -7.71 3.29
N VAL A 250 14.20 -7.32 4.25
CA VAL A 250 13.08 -8.16 4.75
C VAL A 250 12.10 -8.50 3.63
N ALA A 251 11.69 -7.51 2.83
CA ALA A 251 10.76 -7.71 1.72
C ALA A 251 11.33 -8.69 0.67
N HIS A 252 12.61 -8.54 0.32
CA HIS A 252 13.28 -9.44 -0.62
C HIS A 252 13.46 -10.86 -0.06
N GLN A 253 13.79 -11.01 1.21
CA GLN A 253 13.88 -12.33 1.85
C GLN A 253 12.54 -13.05 1.83
N LEU A 254 11.45 -12.38 2.21
CA LEU A 254 10.11 -12.96 2.19
C LEU A 254 9.65 -13.33 0.77
N SER A 255 9.86 -12.46 -0.21
CA SER A 255 9.49 -12.74 -1.60
C SER A 255 10.34 -13.83 -2.28
N THR A 256 11.50 -14.17 -1.70
CA THR A 256 12.34 -15.28 -2.16
C THR A 256 11.98 -16.59 -1.47
N GLN A 257 11.62 -16.54 -0.19
CA GLN A 257 11.32 -17.72 0.62
C GLN A 257 9.88 -18.23 0.40
N LEU A 258 8.93 -17.33 0.15
CA LEU A 258 7.50 -17.62 0.06
C LEU A 258 7.00 -17.34 -1.36
N ASN A 259 6.64 -18.36 -2.11
CA ASN A 259 6.26 -18.28 -3.53
C ASN A 259 4.95 -17.50 -3.78
N TYR A 260 4.15 -17.28 -2.75
CA TYR A 260 2.91 -16.48 -2.75
C TYR A 260 3.12 -15.04 -2.25
N VAL A 261 4.38 -14.62 -2.09
CA VAL A 261 4.75 -13.26 -1.72
C VAL A 261 5.51 -12.60 -2.86
N SER A 262 5.07 -11.42 -3.27
CA SER A 262 5.75 -10.59 -4.27
C SER A 262 6.12 -9.22 -3.69
N TYR A 263 7.06 -8.52 -4.34
CA TYR A 263 7.51 -7.19 -3.92
C TYR A 263 7.06 -6.11 -4.91
N PHE A 264 6.44 -5.06 -4.39
CA PHE A 264 6.15 -3.84 -5.13
C PHE A 264 7.12 -2.72 -4.70
N PRO A 265 7.98 -2.20 -5.58
CA PRO A 265 9.07 -1.30 -5.22
C PRO A 265 8.62 0.17 -5.10
N SER A 266 7.63 0.47 -4.24
CA SER A 266 7.11 1.85 -4.11
C SER A 266 8.15 2.83 -3.56
N TYR A 267 9.06 2.35 -2.70
CA TYR A 267 10.16 3.16 -2.17
C TYR A 267 11.16 3.53 -3.27
N GLU A 268 11.56 2.56 -4.09
CA GLU A 268 12.50 2.77 -5.19
C GLU A 268 11.90 3.66 -6.29
N ILE A 269 10.62 3.52 -6.60
CA ILE A 269 9.92 4.44 -7.51
C ILE A 269 10.03 5.88 -7.01
N MET A 270 9.78 6.11 -5.71
CA MET A 270 9.90 7.44 -5.13
C MET A 270 11.34 7.97 -5.14
N MET A 271 12.32 7.10 -4.88
CA MET A 271 13.73 7.49 -4.72
C MET A 271 14.47 7.64 -6.05
N ASP A 272 14.07 6.92 -7.10
CA ASP A 272 14.79 6.87 -8.37
C ASP A 272 14.00 7.46 -9.54
N GLU A 273 12.71 7.12 -9.70
CA GLU A 273 11.88 7.71 -10.75
C GLU A 273 11.41 9.13 -10.39
N LEU A 274 11.06 9.37 -9.13
CA LEU A 274 10.56 10.65 -8.61
C LEU A 274 11.63 11.38 -7.79
N ARG A 275 12.87 11.41 -8.28
CA ARG A 275 14.06 11.89 -7.58
C ARG A 275 14.18 13.42 -7.56
N ASP A 276 13.14 14.10 -7.05
CA ASP A 276 13.12 15.56 -6.94
C ASP A 276 12.23 15.98 -5.76
N TYR A 277 12.59 17.08 -5.09
CA TYR A 277 11.81 17.61 -3.96
C TYR A 277 10.39 18.04 -4.32
N ARG A 278 10.09 18.36 -5.58
CA ARG A 278 8.73 18.70 -6.04
C ARG A 278 7.73 17.54 -5.91
N TYR A 279 8.23 16.31 -5.79
CA TYR A 279 7.42 15.12 -5.56
C TYR A 279 7.14 14.82 -4.09
N TYR A 280 7.65 15.65 -3.18
CA TYR A 280 7.29 15.63 -1.77
C TYR A 280 6.22 16.70 -1.49
N ALA A 281 5.38 16.45 -0.47
CA ALA A 281 4.48 17.46 0.10
C ALA A 281 5.29 18.54 0.82
N SER A 282 4.63 19.60 1.29
CA SER A 282 5.27 20.73 1.98
C SER A 282 6.04 20.35 3.24
N ASP A 283 5.72 19.19 3.85
CA ASP A 283 6.43 18.67 5.02
C ASP A 283 7.74 17.94 4.68
N LEU A 284 8.02 17.70 3.40
CA LEU A 284 9.18 16.97 2.88
C LEU A 284 9.29 15.53 3.41
N ILE A 285 8.20 14.99 3.91
CA ILE A 285 8.07 13.64 4.49
C ILE A 285 7.18 12.77 3.61
N HIS A 286 5.98 13.26 3.30
CA HIS A 286 5.00 12.55 2.50
C HIS A 286 5.21 12.80 1.00
N PRO A 287 4.95 11.81 0.13
CA PRO A 287 4.83 12.04 -1.30
C PRO A 287 3.75 13.07 -1.61
N SER A 288 3.99 13.95 -2.57
CA SER A 288 2.96 14.87 -3.10
C SER A 288 1.83 14.10 -3.77
N SER A 289 0.68 14.74 -4.00
CA SER A 289 -0.43 14.12 -4.73
C SER A 289 -0.01 13.63 -6.12
N ALA A 290 0.83 14.37 -6.83
CA ALA A 290 1.37 13.95 -8.13
C ALA A 290 2.24 12.69 -8.02
N ALA A 291 3.05 12.57 -6.96
CA ALA A 291 3.84 11.36 -6.72
C ALA A 291 2.96 10.16 -6.35
N GLN A 292 1.93 10.39 -5.53
CA GLN A 292 0.97 9.34 -5.17
C GLN A 292 0.22 8.80 -6.40
N GLU A 293 -0.26 9.68 -7.27
CA GLU A 293 -0.91 9.30 -8.55
C GLU A 293 0.04 8.51 -9.44
N TYR A 294 1.29 8.95 -9.59
CA TYR A 294 2.28 8.24 -10.38
C TYR A 294 2.57 6.82 -9.85
N ILE A 295 2.79 6.68 -8.52
CA ILE A 295 3.01 5.37 -7.91
C ILE A 295 1.76 4.49 -8.04
N PHE A 296 0.57 5.09 -7.94
CA PHE A 296 -0.69 4.39 -8.17
C PHE A 296 -0.84 3.91 -9.62
N GLU A 297 -0.46 4.70 -10.60
CA GLU A 297 -0.45 4.26 -12.02
C GLU A 297 0.49 3.07 -12.23
N ARG A 298 1.70 3.09 -11.63
CA ARG A 298 2.65 1.97 -11.66
C ARG A 298 2.07 0.72 -10.98
N PHE A 299 1.36 0.91 -9.88
CA PHE A 299 0.63 -0.15 -9.18
C PHE A 299 -0.45 -0.77 -10.08
N CYS A 300 -1.29 0.04 -10.71
CA CYS A 300 -2.34 -0.43 -11.61
C CYS A 300 -1.77 -1.21 -12.79
N GLN A 301 -0.69 -0.72 -13.41
CA GLN A 301 0.01 -1.42 -14.50
C GLN A 301 0.52 -2.80 -14.11
N SER A 302 0.88 -3.00 -12.83
CA SER A 302 1.46 -4.25 -12.34
C SER A 302 0.44 -5.30 -11.92
N TYR A 303 -0.74 -4.87 -11.43
CA TYR A 303 -1.68 -5.75 -10.73
C TYR A 303 -3.09 -5.79 -11.31
N MET A 304 -3.44 -4.90 -12.24
CA MET A 304 -4.77 -4.85 -12.85
C MET A 304 -4.77 -5.33 -14.30
N ASN A 305 -5.90 -5.89 -14.71
CA ASN A 305 -6.12 -6.19 -16.12
C ASN A 305 -6.59 -4.93 -16.88
N PRO A 306 -6.41 -4.86 -18.22
CA PRO A 306 -6.81 -3.70 -19.03
C PRO A 306 -8.30 -3.36 -18.97
N LYS A 307 -9.17 -4.36 -18.74
CA LYS A 307 -10.63 -4.14 -18.61
C LYS A 307 -10.95 -3.34 -17.36
N ASP A 308 -10.41 -3.75 -16.19
CA ASP A 308 -10.64 -3.07 -14.92
C ASP A 308 -10.03 -1.65 -14.93
N VAL A 309 -8.85 -1.47 -15.57
CA VAL A 309 -8.27 -0.13 -15.78
C VAL A 309 -9.20 0.74 -16.64
N THR A 310 -9.85 0.18 -17.64
CA THR A 310 -10.79 0.94 -18.49
C THR A 310 -12.03 1.37 -17.70
N ILE A 311 -12.59 0.48 -16.89
CA ILE A 311 -13.73 0.78 -16.01
C ILE A 311 -13.30 1.85 -14.99
N MET A 312 -12.17 1.69 -14.35
CA MET A 312 -11.62 2.65 -13.39
C MET A 312 -11.55 4.07 -13.97
N LYS A 313 -11.05 4.22 -15.21
CA LYS A 313 -10.99 5.52 -15.90
C LYS A 313 -12.36 6.12 -16.18
N LYS A 314 -13.38 5.30 -16.47
CA LYS A 314 -14.77 5.78 -16.61
C LYS A 314 -15.29 6.34 -15.29
N ILE A 315 -15.05 5.63 -14.17
CA ILE A 315 -15.43 6.09 -12.83
C ILE A 315 -14.72 7.40 -12.48
N GLU A 316 -13.41 7.49 -12.75
CA GLU A 316 -12.64 8.73 -12.54
C GLU A 316 -13.20 9.91 -13.33
N SER A 317 -13.58 9.68 -14.60
CA SER A 317 -14.20 10.73 -15.44
C SER A 317 -15.52 11.20 -14.84
N ILE A 318 -16.38 10.28 -14.40
CA ILE A 318 -17.66 10.64 -13.78
C ILE A 318 -17.44 11.36 -12.46
N ASN A 319 -16.52 10.91 -11.62
CA ASN A 319 -16.18 11.59 -10.36
C ASN A 319 -15.68 13.03 -10.60
N LYS A 320 -14.90 13.26 -11.67
CA LYS A 320 -14.49 14.62 -12.09
C LYS A 320 -15.69 15.45 -12.54
N ASP A 321 -16.57 14.88 -13.34
CA ASP A 321 -17.79 15.56 -13.81
C ASP A 321 -18.70 15.97 -12.63
N MET A 322 -18.91 15.08 -11.65
CA MET A 322 -19.72 15.35 -10.45
C MET A 322 -19.12 16.41 -9.53
N ASN A 323 -17.79 16.45 -9.43
CA ASN A 323 -17.04 17.41 -8.61
C ASN A 323 -16.83 18.75 -9.33
N HIS A 324 -17.27 18.89 -10.59
CA HIS A 324 -17.18 20.14 -11.32
C HIS A 324 -18.02 21.23 -10.63
N ARG A 325 -17.39 22.34 -10.26
CA ARG A 325 -18.05 23.50 -9.66
C ARG A 325 -18.35 24.52 -10.76
N PRO A 326 -19.62 24.64 -11.18
CA PRO A 326 -19.98 25.66 -12.18
C PRO A 326 -19.85 27.06 -11.59
N ILE A 327 -19.48 28.03 -12.41
CA ILE A 327 -19.46 29.45 -12.03
C ILE A 327 -20.88 29.95 -11.77
N VAL A 328 -21.86 29.45 -12.54
CA VAL A 328 -23.29 29.76 -12.40
C VAL A 328 -24.04 28.46 -12.26
N THR A 329 -24.70 28.27 -11.14
CA THR A 329 -25.46 27.05 -10.84
C THR A 329 -26.85 27.05 -11.45
N ASP A 330 -27.47 28.23 -11.57
CA ASP A 330 -28.83 28.40 -12.12
C ASP A 330 -28.75 28.72 -13.63
N CYS A 331 -28.26 27.72 -14.42
CA CYS A 331 -28.20 27.88 -15.85
C CYS A 331 -28.49 26.56 -16.59
N LYS A 332 -29.03 26.71 -17.83
CA LYS A 332 -29.32 25.56 -18.70
C LYS A 332 -28.12 24.64 -18.93
N ALA A 333 -26.92 25.20 -19.01
CA ALA A 333 -25.70 24.43 -19.23
C ALA A 333 -25.39 23.48 -18.06
N TYR A 334 -25.53 23.94 -16.81
CA TYR A 334 -25.32 23.12 -15.62
C TYR A 334 -26.38 22.03 -15.48
N ARG A 335 -27.63 22.34 -15.81
CA ARG A 335 -28.71 21.35 -15.88
C ARG A 335 -28.36 20.22 -16.84
N ILE A 336 -28.00 20.54 -18.09
CA ILE A 336 -27.60 19.55 -19.10
C ILE A 336 -26.38 18.73 -18.63
N HIS A 337 -25.44 19.37 -17.94
CA HIS A 337 -24.28 18.67 -17.35
C HIS A 337 -24.72 17.61 -16.33
N LEU A 338 -25.61 17.97 -15.38
CA LEU A 338 -26.11 17.01 -14.37
C LEU A 338 -26.94 15.89 -15.01
N GLU A 339 -27.81 16.20 -15.99
CA GLU A 339 -28.57 15.20 -16.75
C GLU A 339 -27.64 14.19 -17.44
N ASN A 340 -26.55 14.67 -18.05
CA ASN A 340 -25.52 13.82 -18.64
C ASN A 340 -24.77 12.97 -17.60
N CYS A 341 -24.49 13.50 -16.40
CA CYS A 341 -23.91 12.73 -15.30
C CYS A 341 -24.84 11.57 -14.90
N VAL A 342 -26.14 11.81 -14.72
CA VAL A 342 -27.12 10.76 -14.39
C VAL A 342 -27.16 9.66 -15.48
N ILE A 343 -27.18 10.05 -16.75
CA ILE A 343 -27.17 9.09 -17.87
C ILE A 343 -25.89 8.22 -17.84
N LYS A 344 -24.73 8.85 -17.65
CA LYS A 344 -23.44 8.14 -17.56
C LYS A 344 -23.41 7.18 -16.36
N LEU A 345 -23.89 7.62 -15.19
CA LEU A 345 -23.96 6.82 -13.97
C LEU A 345 -24.88 5.61 -14.13
N LYS A 346 -26.10 5.79 -14.69
CA LYS A 346 -27.05 4.69 -14.94
C LYS A 346 -26.44 3.65 -15.89
N LYS A 347 -25.80 4.10 -16.96
CA LYS A 347 -25.09 3.18 -17.88
C LYS A 347 -23.95 2.43 -17.20
N LEU A 348 -23.18 3.12 -16.37
CA LEU A 348 -22.08 2.48 -15.62
C LEU A 348 -22.62 1.52 -14.55
N GLN A 349 -23.77 1.84 -13.92
CA GLN A 349 -24.46 0.94 -12.99
C GLN A 349 -24.79 -0.41 -13.65
N GLU A 350 -25.35 -0.40 -14.88
CA GLU A 350 -25.64 -1.60 -15.66
C GLU A 350 -24.37 -2.39 -15.99
N GLU A 351 -23.28 -1.71 -16.39
CA GLU A 351 -22.01 -2.35 -16.71
C GLU A 351 -21.37 -3.01 -15.47
N MET A 352 -21.61 -2.45 -14.27
CA MET A 352 -21.01 -2.89 -13.01
C MET A 352 -21.88 -3.83 -12.19
N GLU A 353 -23.10 -4.12 -12.62
CA GLU A 353 -24.01 -5.07 -11.96
C GLU A 353 -23.36 -6.43 -11.66
N PRO A 354 -22.60 -7.05 -12.59
CA PRO A 354 -21.94 -8.33 -12.31
C PRO A 354 -20.91 -8.31 -11.17
N TYR A 355 -20.46 -7.13 -10.79
CA TYR A 355 -19.47 -6.94 -9.71
C TYR A 355 -20.10 -6.46 -8.40
N ALA A 356 -21.44 -6.37 -8.33
CA ALA A 356 -22.19 -5.83 -7.18
C ALA A 356 -21.76 -4.41 -6.78
N VAL A 357 -21.24 -3.61 -7.73
CA VAL A 357 -20.90 -2.21 -7.52
C VAL A 357 -22.10 -1.35 -7.86
N ASN A 358 -22.47 -0.44 -6.96
CA ASN A 358 -23.61 0.44 -7.20
C ASN A 358 -23.19 1.93 -7.17
N PHE A 359 -24.00 2.74 -7.84
CA PHE A 359 -23.85 4.20 -7.94
C PHE A 359 -25.12 4.93 -7.48
N CYS A 360 -25.95 4.27 -6.65
CA CYS A 360 -27.22 4.84 -6.21
C CYS A 360 -27.04 6.18 -5.49
N GLU A 361 -26.02 6.28 -4.60
CA GLU A 361 -25.75 7.52 -3.88
C GLU A 361 -25.36 8.66 -4.81
N GLU A 362 -24.52 8.40 -5.83
CA GLU A 362 -24.09 9.37 -6.80
C GLU A 362 -25.24 9.82 -7.72
N ILE A 363 -26.10 8.88 -8.13
CA ILE A 363 -27.31 9.17 -8.91
C ILE A 363 -28.25 10.04 -8.10
N ASP A 364 -28.54 9.67 -6.86
CA ASP A 364 -29.41 10.42 -5.94
C ASP A 364 -28.87 11.84 -5.69
N GLU A 365 -27.55 11.99 -5.55
CA GLU A 365 -26.92 13.31 -5.38
C GLU A 365 -27.14 14.21 -6.61
N CYS A 366 -26.95 13.67 -7.81
CA CYS A 366 -27.18 14.40 -9.06
C CYS A 366 -28.66 14.75 -9.24
N GLU A 367 -29.57 13.83 -8.96
CA GLU A 367 -31.02 14.04 -9.06
C GLU A 367 -31.51 15.07 -8.02
N LYS A 368 -30.98 15.08 -6.80
CA LYS A 368 -31.24 16.12 -5.78
C LYS A 368 -30.73 17.51 -6.22
N LYS A 369 -29.55 17.57 -6.88
CA LYS A 369 -29.06 18.84 -7.45
C LYS A 369 -29.97 19.31 -8.57
N LEU A 370 -30.43 18.43 -9.45
CA LEU A 370 -31.39 18.74 -10.52
C LEU A 370 -32.71 19.24 -9.98
N SER A 371 -33.29 18.59 -8.97
CA SER A 371 -34.61 19.01 -8.40
C SER A 371 -34.56 20.41 -7.79
N LYS A 372 -33.44 20.83 -7.22
CA LYS A 372 -33.24 22.20 -6.68
C LYS A 372 -33.17 23.28 -7.76
N LEU A 373 -32.87 22.92 -9.01
CA LEU A 373 -32.88 23.86 -10.15
C LEU A 373 -34.27 24.08 -10.73
N PHE A 374 -35.30 23.33 -10.25
CA PHE A 374 -36.69 23.46 -10.67
C PHE A 374 -37.59 24.06 -9.59
N ALA A 375 -37.06 24.23 -8.38
CA ALA A 375 -37.74 24.90 -7.28
C ALA A 375 -37.47 26.41 -7.28
#